data_0c2c2da6108e18cec87e0ea3da72e44b
#
_entry.id   0c2c2da6108e18cec87e0ea3da72e44b
#
_cell.length_a   1.000
_cell.length_b   1.000
_cell.length_c   1.000
_cell.angle_alpha   90.00
_cell.angle_beta   90.00
_cell.angle_gamma   90.00
#
_symmetry.space_group_name_H-M   'P 1'
#
loop_
_entity.id
_entity.type
_entity.pdbx_description
1 polymer ?
#
loop_
_entity_poly.entity_id
_entity_poly.type
_entity_poly.pdbx_seq_one_letter_code
_entity_poly.pdbx_strand_id
1 'polypeptide(L)'
;MKKYFLSIILSVAAFASANAGYTGIVVSNNAGQKTYYLFEEQPAVKYTTVENVVNACLYVTGKTDPVVSVPLTNGATLTVRYDDFVRVTLNDAGYATFSAKDASFIATAGITAYKAAVDGELITLTELEGNIPGGTGVMLYGKAAGTKVDLPVATSGTNADVTNNALKATTLDDGSLAAMESNVWALGAGKQFLQYTGAAFAPNRAYLVHTQAASAKAMRIVFDNEADGLDAVISEKSREGKIIENGSIVIVKNGMKYNVAGQVIK
;
A
#
# COMPACT_ATOMS: atom_id res chain seq x y z
N MET A 1 -15.24 40.11 35.08
CA MET A 1 -15.85 38.79 34.93
C MET A 1 -14.73 37.78 34.70
N LYS A 2 -14.54 36.86 35.67
CA LYS A 2 -13.51 35.80 35.56
C LYS A 2 -13.98 34.77 34.52
N LYS A 3 -13.25 34.64 33.41
CA LYS A 3 -13.49 33.61 32.42
C LYS A 3 -12.96 32.28 32.97
N TYR A 4 -13.84 31.39 33.35
CA TYR A 4 -13.47 30.03 33.73
C TYR A 4 -13.18 29.24 32.42
N PHE A 5 -11.91 28.93 32.19
CA PHE A 5 -11.50 27.94 31.19
C PHE A 5 -11.84 26.55 31.72
N LEU A 6 -12.93 25.97 31.26
CA LEU A 6 -13.21 24.55 31.50
C LEU A 6 -12.43 23.74 30.46
N SER A 7 -11.20 23.36 30.80
CA SER A 7 -10.42 22.43 29.99
C SER A 7 -10.75 21.01 30.45
N ILE A 8 -11.67 20.36 29.79
CA ILE A 8 -11.89 18.92 29.97
C ILE A 8 -10.83 18.19 29.19
N ILE A 9 -9.80 17.70 29.86
CA ILE A 9 -8.80 16.83 29.27
C ILE A 9 -9.37 15.42 29.31
N LEU A 10 -9.91 14.92 28.21
CA LEU A 10 -10.12 13.50 28.01
C LEU A 10 -8.78 12.90 27.60
N SER A 11 -7.91 12.64 28.58
CA SER A 11 -6.71 11.86 28.33
C SER A 11 -7.16 10.43 28.03
N VAL A 12 -7.06 10.02 26.78
CA VAL A 12 -7.07 8.61 26.43
C VAL A 12 -5.76 8.06 26.99
N ALA A 13 -5.79 7.63 28.26
CA ALA A 13 -4.68 6.91 28.84
C ALA A 13 -4.49 5.65 28.01
N ALA A 14 -3.34 5.52 27.37
CA ALA A 14 -2.91 4.29 26.71
C ALA A 14 -2.82 3.21 27.80
N PHE A 15 -3.91 2.49 28.04
CA PHE A 15 -3.85 1.23 28.75
C PHE A 15 -3.19 0.24 27.80
N ALA A 16 -1.88 0.14 27.86
CA ALA A 16 -1.17 -1.05 27.42
C ALA A 16 -1.57 -2.20 28.34
N SER A 17 -2.81 -2.63 28.27
CA SER A 17 -3.23 -3.89 28.84
C SER A 17 -3.12 -4.95 27.75
N ALA A 18 -2.32 -5.96 28.03
CA ALA A 18 -1.97 -7.09 27.19
C ALA A 18 -3.16 -7.98 26.73
N ASN A 19 -4.38 -7.46 26.64
CA ASN A 19 -5.55 -8.30 26.39
C ASN A 19 -6.73 -7.67 25.66
N ALA A 20 -6.58 -6.54 24.95
CA ALA A 20 -7.61 -6.12 24.00
C ALA A 20 -6.98 -5.09 23.06
N GLY A 21 -6.53 -5.59 22.15
CA GLY A 21 -5.85 -5.31 20.97
C GLY A 21 -6.26 -4.12 20.13
N TYR A 22 -6.70 -2.99 20.61
CA TYR A 22 -6.81 -1.82 19.78
C TYR A 22 -5.44 -1.21 19.55
N THR A 23 -5.14 -0.91 18.30
CA THR A 23 -3.86 -0.35 17.86
C THR A 23 -3.85 1.18 18.00
N GLY A 24 -5.02 1.81 17.92
CA GLY A 24 -5.14 3.25 17.97
C GLY A 24 -6.58 3.74 18.04
N ILE A 25 -6.77 4.97 17.61
CA ILE A 25 -8.08 5.59 17.45
C ILE A 25 -8.34 5.97 16.01
N VAL A 26 -9.60 5.92 15.61
CA VAL A 26 -10.09 6.54 14.39
C VAL A 26 -10.90 7.78 14.73
N VAL A 27 -10.59 8.87 14.06
CA VAL A 27 -11.30 10.13 14.16
C VAL A 27 -12.08 10.33 12.88
N SER A 28 -13.39 10.57 12.99
CA SER A 28 -14.28 10.81 11.85
C SER A 28 -14.89 12.21 11.95
N ASN A 29 -14.97 12.92 10.85
CA ASN A 29 -15.72 14.17 10.73
C ASN A 29 -17.14 13.91 10.20
N ASN A 30 -17.96 14.96 10.12
CA ASN A 30 -19.34 14.87 9.62
C ASN A 30 -19.46 14.45 8.15
N ALA A 31 -18.39 14.59 7.36
CA ALA A 31 -18.33 14.15 5.97
C ALA A 31 -17.94 12.66 5.84
N GLY A 32 -17.78 11.95 6.97
CA GLY A 32 -17.39 10.54 6.98
C GLY A 32 -15.91 10.28 6.69
N GLN A 33 -15.09 11.33 6.56
CA GLN A 33 -13.64 11.16 6.41
C GLN A 33 -13.06 10.62 7.71
N LYS A 34 -12.23 9.59 7.58
CA LYS A 34 -11.58 8.91 8.70
C LYS A 34 -10.08 9.20 8.70
N THR A 35 -9.53 9.45 9.87
CA THR A 35 -8.08 9.58 10.08
C THR A 35 -7.69 8.72 11.26
N TYR A 36 -6.58 7.99 11.12
CA TYR A 36 -6.13 6.99 12.08
C TYR A 36 -4.90 7.51 12.84
N TYR A 37 -4.91 7.33 14.17
CA TYR A 37 -3.81 7.73 15.05
C TYR A 37 -3.43 6.57 15.96
N LEU A 38 -2.17 6.15 15.90
CA LEU A 38 -1.63 5.11 16.77
C LEU A 38 -1.58 5.59 18.23
N PHE A 39 -1.72 4.69 19.19
CA PHE A 39 -1.55 5.05 20.60
C PHE A 39 -0.15 5.58 20.93
N GLU A 40 0.88 5.14 20.17
CA GLU A 40 2.25 5.66 20.27
C GLU A 40 2.34 7.16 19.96
N GLU A 41 1.43 7.69 19.15
CA GLU A 41 1.32 9.12 18.83
C GLU A 41 0.64 9.90 19.98
N GLN A 42 0.22 9.23 21.06
CA GLN A 42 -0.44 9.79 22.23
C GLN A 42 -1.58 10.76 21.86
N PRO A 43 -2.58 10.32 21.09
CA PRO A 43 -3.67 11.20 20.67
C PRO A 43 -4.48 11.67 21.89
N ALA A 44 -4.72 12.97 21.98
CA ALA A 44 -5.48 13.59 23.07
C ALA A 44 -6.50 14.59 22.52
N VAL A 45 -7.75 14.48 22.95
CA VAL A 45 -8.80 15.44 22.61
C VAL A 45 -8.85 16.54 23.68
N LYS A 46 -8.80 17.80 23.25
CA LYS A 46 -8.95 18.99 24.09
C LYS A 46 -9.99 19.91 23.47
N TYR A 47 -10.70 20.65 24.34
CA TYR A 47 -11.62 21.69 23.89
C TYR A 47 -10.95 23.04 24.03
N THR A 48 -10.94 23.83 22.96
CA THR A 48 -10.38 25.17 22.92
C THR A 48 -11.45 26.16 22.45
N THR A 49 -11.38 27.39 22.92
CA THR A 49 -12.29 28.45 22.46
C THR A 49 -11.52 29.42 21.60
N VAL A 50 -11.92 29.57 20.34
CA VAL A 50 -11.39 30.52 19.38
C VAL A 50 -12.55 31.40 18.93
N GLU A 51 -12.40 32.73 19.03
CA GLU A 51 -13.42 33.71 18.63
C GLU A 51 -14.83 33.41 19.19
N ASN A 52 -14.92 33.01 20.45
CA ASN A 52 -16.14 32.57 21.16
C ASN A 52 -16.79 31.27 20.64
N VAL A 53 -16.11 30.51 19.75
CA VAL A 53 -16.54 29.19 19.31
C VAL A 53 -15.73 28.13 20.02
N VAL A 54 -16.41 27.14 20.61
CA VAL A 54 -15.74 25.98 21.20
C VAL A 54 -15.38 25.02 20.08
N ASN A 55 -14.12 24.62 20.04
CA ASN A 55 -13.59 23.65 19.09
C ASN A 55 -13.17 22.39 19.82
N ALA A 56 -13.52 21.21 19.29
CA ALA A 56 -12.92 19.94 19.65
C ALA A 56 -11.64 19.76 18.84
N CYS A 57 -10.50 19.69 19.53
CA CYS A 57 -9.17 19.66 18.93
C CYS A 57 -8.46 18.36 19.31
N LEU A 58 -7.93 17.65 18.30
CA LEU A 58 -7.07 16.49 18.52
C LEU A 58 -5.61 16.92 18.43
N TYR A 59 -4.84 16.54 19.42
CA TYR A 59 -3.39 16.74 19.50
C TYR A 59 -2.69 15.40 19.46
N VAL A 60 -1.48 15.36 18.93
CA VAL A 60 -0.58 14.20 18.96
C VAL A 60 0.81 14.64 19.41
N THR A 61 1.60 13.70 19.92
CA THR A 61 2.96 13.99 20.40
C THR A 61 3.81 14.65 19.31
N GLY A 62 4.60 15.62 19.70
CA GLY A 62 5.51 16.36 18.82
C GLY A 62 4.85 17.42 17.95
N LYS A 63 3.54 17.67 18.12
CA LYS A 63 2.81 18.77 17.47
C LYS A 63 2.33 19.78 18.51
N THR A 64 2.60 21.06 18.25
CA THR A 64 2.09 22.19 19.07
C THR A 64 0.67 22.55 18.70
N ASP A 65 0.34 22.47 17.42
CA ASP A 65 -0.97 22.76 16.88
C ASP A 65 -1.83 21.47 16.81
N PRO A 66 -3.16 21.61 16.92
CA PRO A 66 -4.05 20.46 16.76
C PRO A 66 -3.95 19.90 15.33
N VAL A 67 -3.90 18.57 15.20
CA VAL A 67 -3.92 17.87 13.91
C VAL A 67 -5.32 17.81 13.32
N VAL A 68 -6.35 17.92 14.16
CA VAL A 68 -7.77 18.06 13.79
C VAL A 68 -8.37 19.12 14.68
N SER A 69 -9.17 20.05 14.12
CA SER A 69 -9.96 21.02 14.85
C SER A 69 -11.35 21.11 14.23
N VAL A 70 -12.38 20.88 15.04
CA VAL A 70 -13.79 20.92 14.62
C VAL A 70 -14.53 21.93 15.47
N PRO A 71 -15.01 23.04 14.88
CA PRO A 71 -15.87 23.98 15.60
C PRO A 71 -17.20 23.30 15.94
N LEU A 72 -17.55 23.27 17.23
CA LEU A 72 -18.79 22.64 17.71
C LEU A 72 -19.98 23.58 17.55
N THR A 73 -20.28 23.93 16.30
CA THR A 73 -21.41 24.76 15.91
C THR A 73 -22.33 23.97 15.00
N ASN A 74 -23.62 24.31 15.01
CA ASN A 74 -24.62 23.74 14.09
C ASN A 74 -24.65 22.20 14.03
N GLY A 75 -24.43 21.54 15.16
CA GLY A 75 -24.44 20.07 15.22
C GLY A 75 -23.19 19.38 14.67
N ALA A 76 -22.11 20.13 14.42
CA ALA A 76 -20.83 19.53 14.06
C ALA A 76 -20.29 18.66 15.22
N THR A 77 -19.77 17.49 14.90
CA THR A 77 -19.25 16.53 15.89
C THR A 77 -17.85 16.05 15.50
N LEU A 78 -17.04 15.80 16.50
CA LEU A 78 -15.82 15.03 16.36
C LEU A 78 -16.06 13.66 16.98
N THR A 79 -16.14 12.63 16.13
CA THR A 79 -16.31 11.25 16.58
C THR A 79 -14.95 10.61 16.74
N VAL A 80 -14.68 10.06 17.91
CA VAL A 80 -13.45 9.33 18.24
C VAL A 80 -13.84 7.92 18.69
N ARG A 81 -13.24 6.91 18.06
CA ARG A 81 -13.44 5.50 18.41
C ARG A 81 -12.10 4.79 18.53
N TYR A 82 -12.07 3.72 19.30
CA TYR A 82 -10.96 2.77 19.27
C TYR A 82 -11.10 1.90 18.04
N ASP A 83 -9.96 1.59 17.38
CA ASP A 83 -9.95 0.75 16.17
C ASP A 83 -8.64 0.00 16.05
N ASP A 84 -8.71 -1.15 15.40
CA ASP A 84 -7.55 -1.95 15.01
C ASP A 84 -7.21 -1.71 13.55
N PHE A 85 -5.97 -1.37 13.30
CA PHE A 85 -5.45 -1.15 11.97
C PHE A 85 -3.94 -1.40 11.93
N VAL A 86 -3.41 -1.65 10.75
CA VAL A 86 -1.96 -1.70 10.52
C VAL A 86 -1.56 -0.57 9.61
N ARG A 87 -0.52 0.17 10.01
CA ARG A 87 0.05 1.26 9.20
C ARG A 87 1.18 0.74 8.34
N VAL A 88 1.08 0.95 7.02
CA VAL A 88 2.07 0.56 6.02
C VAL A 88 2.60 1.82 5.35
N THR A 89 3.90 1.87 5.07
CA THR A 89 4.51 2.95 4.28
C THR A 89 4.75 2.45 2.87
N LEU A 90 4.19 3.16 1.88
CA LEU A 90 4.47 2.92 0.46
C LEU A 90 5.89 3.41 0.13
N ASN A 91 6.57 2.72 -0.79
CA ASN A 91 7.87 3.17 -1.30
C ASN A 91 7.70 4.38 -2.26
N ASP A 92 8.81 4.89 -2.80
CA ASP A 92 8.81 6.06 -3.69
C ASP A 92 8.09 5.80 -5.03
N ALA A 93 7.83 4.56 -5.37
CA ALA A 93 7.04 4.18 -6.54
C ALA A 93 5.55 3.90 -6.21
N GLY A 94 5.13 4.08 -4.96
CA GLY A 94 3.76 3.86 -4.50
C GLY A 94 3.43 2.42 -4.15
N TYR A 95 4.42 1.53 -3.96
CA TYR A 95 4.21 0.12 -3.64
C TYR A 95 4.59 -0.20 -2.19
N ALA A 96 3.89 -1.17 -1.62
CA ALA A 96 4.31 -1.87 -0.41
C ALA A 96 3.88 -3.33 -0.47
N THR A 97 4.58 -4.20 0.26
CA THR A 97 4.06 -5.53 0.57
C THR A 97 3.41 -5.52 1.93
N PHE A 98 2.40 -6.35 2.11
CA PHE A 98 1.67 -6.45 3.37
C PHE A 98 1.30 -7.91 3.66
N SER A 99 1.34 -8.24 4.93
CA SER A 99 0.70 -9.42 5.52
C SER A 99 0.38 -9.12 6.98
N ALA A 100 -0.60 -9.78 7.54
CA ALA A 100 -0.89 -9.73 8.97
C ALA A 100 -1.40 -11.11 9.41
N LYS A 101 -1.46 -11.32 10.74
CA LYS A 101 -2.01 -12.56 11.27
C LYS A 101 -3.53 -12.66 11.00
N ASP A 102 -4.20 -13.54 11.61
CA ASP A 102 -5.56 -14.05 11.48
C ASP A 102 -6.72 -13.08 11.14
N ALA A 103 -6.55 -11.78 11.29
CA ALA A 103 -7.57 -10.80 10.91
C ALA A 103 -7.58 -10.50 9.41
N SER A 104 -8.75 -10.23 8.85
CA SER A 104 -8.87 -9.66 7.52
C SER A 104 -8.78 -8.13 7.57
N PHE A 105 -8.34 -7.49 6.48
CA PHE A 105 -8.11 -6.06 6.41
C PHE A 105 -8.79 -5.42 5.20
N ILE A 106 -9.10 -4.14 5.31
CA ILE A 106 -9.72 -3.37 4.22
C ILE A 106 -8.65 -2.51 3.56
N ALA A 107 -8.54 -2.59 2.24
CA ALA A 107 -7.80 -1.60 1.47
C ALA A 107 -8.55 -0.25 1.54
N THR A 108 -7.90 0.78 2.08
CA THR A 108 -8.53 2.11 2.22
C THR A 108 -8.58 2.84 0.87
N ALA A 109 -9.42 3.88 0.78
CA ALA A 109 -9.57 4.67 -0.44
C ALA A 109 -8.22 5.16 -1.01
N GLY A 110 -8.01 4.92 -2.30
CA GLY A 110 -6.76 5.25 -3.01
C GLY A 110 -5.67 4.20 -2.91
N ILE A 111 -5.94 3.08 -2.22
CA ILE A 111 -5.07 1.91 -2.16
C ILE A 111 -5.78 0.71 -2.76
N THR A 112 -5.09 0.00 -3.61
CA THR A 112 -5.54 -1.27 -4.17
C THR A 112 -4.62 -2.39 -3.71
N ALA A 113 -5.20 -3.52 -3.35
CA ALA A 113 -4.47 -4.73 -2.98
C ALA A 113 -4.45 -5.71 -4.16
N TYR A 114 -3.34 -6.43 -4.30
CA TYR A 114 -3.11 -7.35 -5.40
C TYR A 114 -2.54 -8.68 -4.91
N LYS A 115 -2.95 -9.77 -5.53
CA LYS A 115 -2.20 -11.03 -5.55
C LYS A 115 -1.19 -11.04 -6.68
N ALA A 116 -0.19 -11.88 -6.61
CA ALA A 116 0.86 -11.97 -7.61
C ALA A 116 0.98 -13.38 -8.20
N ALA A 117 1.23 -13.45 -9.50
CA ALA A 117 1.72 -14.63 -10.18
C ALA A 117 3.16 -14.35 -10.67
N VAL A 118 3.99 -15.40 -10.74
CA VAL A 118 5.39 -15.28 -11.18
C VAL A 118 5.60 -16.15 -12.40
N ASP A 119 6.12 -15.55 -13.46
CA ASP A 119 6.58 -16.25 -14.65
C ASP A 119 7.97 -15.70 -15.08
N GLY A 120 9.01 -16.52 -14.91
CA GLY A 120 10.39 -16.08 -15.12
C GLY A 120 10.75 -14.84 -14.29
N GLU A 121 11.10 -13.74 -14.95
CA GLU A 121 11.46 -12.47 -14.30
C GLU A 121 10.27 -11.50 -14.18
N LEU A 122 9.06 -11.96 -14.51
CA LEU A 122 7.85 -11.15 -14.51
C LEU A 122 6.96 -11.50 -13.32
N ILE A 123 6.49 -10.47 -12.62
CA ILE A 123 5.49 -10.57 -11.56
C ILE A 123 4.23 -9.87 -12.07
N THR A 124 3.19 -10.65 -12.33
CA THR A 124 1.89 -10.13 -12.74
C THR A 124 1.02 -9.92 -11.52
N LEU A 125 0.51 -8.71 -11.33
CA LEU A 125 -0.38 -8.32 -10.25
C LEU A 125 -1.83 -8.35 -10.72
N THR A 126 -2.67 -9.15 -10.05
CA THR A 126 -4.13 -9.19 -10.24
C THR A 126 -4.81 -8.56 -9.04
N GLU A 127 -5.72 -7.62 -9.28
CA GLU A 127 -6.47 -6.92 -8.24
C GLU A 127 -7.29 -7.88 -7.40
N LEU A 128 -7.33 -7.64 -6.09
CA LEU A 128 -8.14 -8.38 -5.13
C LEU A 128 -9.49 -7.68 -4.93
N GLU A 129 -10.56 -8.41 -5.19
CA GLU A 129 -11.92 -7.96 -4.93
C GLU A 129 -12.37 -8.46 -3.54
N GLY A 130 -12.47 -7.54 -2.57
CA GLY A 130 -12.87 -7.85 -1.19
C GLY A 130 -11.83 -7.52 -0.14
N ASN A 131 -12.01 -8.10 1.05
CA ASN A 131 -11.07 -7.92 2.16
C ASN A 131 -9.78 -8.70 1.91
N ILE A 132 -8.65 -8.15 2.36
CA ILE A 132 -7.36 -8.84 2.37
C ILE A 132 -7.41 -9.91 3.46
N PRO A 133 -7.30 -11.21 3.14
CA PRO A 133 -7.34 -12.26 4.17
C PRO A 133 -6.13 -12.21 5.10
N GLY A 134 -6.32 -12.57 6.38
CA GLY A 134 -5.22 -12.80 7.31
C GLY A 134 -4.31 -13.94 6.84
N GLY A 135 -3.06 -13.94 7.28
CA GLY A 135 -2.06 -14.94 6.89
C GLY A 135 -1.63 -14.90 5.42
N THR A 136 -2.13 -13.94 4.65
CA THR A 136 -1.87 -13.83 3.21
C THR A 136 -0.89 -12.69 2.91
N GLY A 137 0.12 -12.96 2.11
CA GLY A 137 0.98 -11.92 1.55
C GLY A 137 0.31 -11.23 0.36
N VAL A 138 0.29 -9.90 0.34
CA VAL A 138 -0.27 -9.13 -0.77
C VAL A 138 0.66 -7.98 -1.17
N MET A 139 0.49 -7.49 -2.40
CA MET A 139 1.03 -6.21 -2.83
C MET A 139 -0.03 -5.13 -2.64
N LEU A 140 0.40 -3.98 -2.12
CA LEU A 140 -0.40 -2.77 -2.06
C LEU A 140 0.15 -1.77 -3.08
N TYR A 141 -0.73 -1.08 -3.76
CA TYR A 141 -0.37 0.02 -4.66
C TYR A 141 -1.28 1.23 -4.42
N GLY A 142 -0.67 2.40 -4.38
CA GLY A 142 -1.36 3.69 -4.28
C GLY A 142 -0.58 4.78 -5.01
N LYS A 143 -1.29 5.76 -5.54
CA LYS A 143 -0.68 6.83 -6.37
C LYS A 143 0.23 7.79 -5.60
N ALA A 144 0.13 7.82 -4.27
CA ALA A 144 0.90 8.73 -3.44
C ALA A 144 2.16 8.05 -2.90
N ALA A 145 3.28 8.25 -3.58
CA ALA A 145 4.58 7.72 -3.18
C ALA A 145 5.00 8.18 -1.77
N GLY A 146 5.67 7.30 -1.03
CA GLY A 146 6.18 7.60 0.31
C GLY A 146 5.12 7.83 1.40
N THR A 147 3.83 7.67 1.08
CA THR A 147 2.74 7.90 2.05
C THR A 147 2.57 6.75 3.02
N LYS A 148 2.12 7.08 4.22
CA LYS A 148 1.62 6.11 5.19
C LYS A 148 0.15 5.81 4.92
N VAL A 149 -0.19 4.54 4.92
CA VAL A 149 -1.52 4.02 4.64
C VAL A 149 -1.98 3.21 5.83
N ASP A 150 -3.21 3.43 6.28
CA ASP A 150 -3.81 2.70 7.38
C ASP A 150 -4.83 1.70 6.83
N LEU A 151 -4.59 0.43 7.15
CA LEU A 151 -5.44 -0.68 6.76
C LEU A 151 -6.24 -1.12 7.99
N PRO A 152 -7.52 -0.75 8.11
CA PRO A 152 -8.35 -1.16 9.24
C PRO A 152 -8.68 -2.65 9.17
N VAL A 153 -8.86 -3.26 10.32
CA VAL A 153 -9.38 -4.63 10.42
C VAL A 153 -10.81 -4.66 9.87
N ALA A 154 -11.08 -5.63 9.01
CA ALA A 154 -12.40 -5.86 8.47
C ALA A 154 -13.32 -6.51 9.51
N THR A 155 -14.42 -5.85 9.84
CA THR A 155 -15.46 -6.38 10.73
C THR A 155 -16.62 -7.04 9.97
N SER A 156 -16.62 -6.91 8.65
CA SER A 156 -17.63 -7.47 7.75
C SER A 156 -17.09 -7.54 6.32
N GLY A 157 -17.85 -8.16 5.42
CA GLY A 157 -17.48 -8.32 4.02
C GLY A 157 -16.92 -9.70 3.72
N THR A 158 -16.64 -9.94 2.44
CA THR A 158 -16.09 -11.22 1.95
C THR A 158 -14.60 -11.08 1.72
N ASN A 159 -13.84 -12.08 2.11
CA ASN A 159 -12.42 -12.17 1.80
C ASN A 159 -12.21 -12.36 0.29
N ALA A 160 -11.21 -11.69 -0.24
CA ALA A 160 -10.81 -11.84 -1.62
C ALA A 160 -10.28 -13.26 -1.90
N ASP A 161 -10.42 -13.70 -3.15
CA ASP A 161 -9.81 -14.93 -3.62
C ASP A 161 -8.30 -14.73 -3.83
N VAL A 162 -7.52 -15.46 -3.04
CA VAL A 162 -6.05 -15.46 -3.09
C VAL A 162 -5.48 -16.75 -3.66
N THR A 163 -6.31 -17.56 -4.33
CA THR A 163 -5.86 -18.78 -4.99
C THR A 163 -4.75 -18.45 -6.00
N ASN A 164 -3.71 -19.29 -6.02
CA ASN A 164 -2.52 -19.13 -6.87
C ASN A 164 -1.70 -17.85 -6.60
N ASN A 165 -1.82 -17.28 -5.42
CA ASN A 165 -0.98 -16.15 -5.03
C ASN A 165 0.44 -16.62 -4.69
N ALA A 166 1.42 -16.07 -5.39
CA ALA A 166 2.83 -16.38 -5.18
C ALA A 166 3.45 -15.62 -3.99
N LEU A 167 2.80 -14.54 -3.52
CA LEU A 167 3.29 -13.78 -2.37
C LEU A 167 3.04 -14.55 -1.07
N LYS A 168 4.11 -14.77 -0.31
CA LYS A 168 4.06 -15.39 1.01
C LYS A 168 4.07 -14.34 2.10
N ALA A 169 3.33 -14.58 3.17
CA ALA A 169 3.29 -13.73 4.35
C ALA A 169 4.58 -13.84 5.17
N THR A 170 5.13 -12.71 5.63
CA THR A 170 6.19 -12.73 6.65
C THR A 170 5.65 -12.88 8.06
N THR A 171 4.42 -12.46 8.32
CA THR A 171 3.70 -12.67 9.58
C THR A 171 2.68 -13.79 9.39
N LEU A 172 2.86 -14.89 10.09
CA LEU A 172 1.99 -16.06 10.04
C LEU A 172 0.72 -15.85 10.88
N ASP A 173 -0.24 -16.75 10.76
CA ASP A 173 -1.55 -16.67 11.43
C ASP A 173 -1.45 -16.62 12.96
N ASP A 174 -0.43 -17.26 13.54
CA ASP A 174 -0.14 -17.20 14.98
C ASP A 174 0.58 -15.91 15.42
N GLY A 175 0.94 -15.03 14.47
CA GLY A 175 1.68 -13.81 14.70
C GLY A 175 3.20 -13.99 14.74
N SER A 176 3.71 -15.20 14.57
CA SER A 176 5.15 -15.46 14.44
C SER A 176 5.68 -15.00 13.07
N LEU A 177 7.00 -14.88 12.95
CA LEU A 177 7.65 -14.61 11.66
C LEU A 177 7.93 -15.92 10.92
N ALA A 178 7.71 -15.91 9.62
CA ALA A 178 8.08 -16.99 8.74
C ALA A 178 9.59 -17.27 8.82
N ALA A 179 9.96 -18.53 8.74
CA ALA A 179 11.37 -18.91 8.65
C ALA A 179 11.97 -18.45 7.32
N MET A 180 13.25 -18.08 7.34
CA MET A 180 13.96 -17.70 6.12
C MET A 180 14.13 -18.90 5.20
N GLU A 181 13.74 -18.72 3.95
CA GLU A 181 13.88 -19.70 2.88
C GLU A 181 15.07 -19.35 1.96
N SER A 182 15.47 -20.26 1.09
CA SER A 182 16.40 -19.96 -0.01
C SER A 182 15.65 -19.30 -1.18
N ASN A 183 16.38 -18.51 -1.99
CA ASN A 183 15.82 -17.84 -3.17
C ASN A 183 14.64 -16.89 -2.86
N VAL A 184 14.77 -16.14 -1.78
CA VAL A 184 13.79 -15.13 -1.36
C VAL A 184 13.98 -13.85 -2.16
N TRP A 185 12.85 -13.26 -2.55
CA TRP A 185 12.79 -11.98 -3.24
C TRP A 185 11.88 -11.04 -2.45
N ALA A 186 12.34 -9.82 -2.24
CA ALA A 186 11.61 -8.79 -1.52
C ALA A 186 11.44 -7.53 -2.39
N LEU A 187 10.38 -6.77 -2.15
CA LEU A 187 10.11 -5.50 -2.82
C LEU A 187 11.27 -4.52 -2.55
N GLY A 188 11.88 -4.03 -3.62
CA GLY A 188 12.88 -2.98 -3.58
C GLY A 188 12.29 -1.56 -3.51
N ALA A 189 13.14 -0.56 -3.67
CA ALA A 189 12.71 0.86 -3.63
C ALA A 189 11.82 1.26 -4.82
N GLY A 190 11.87 0.53 -5.94
CA GLY A 190 11.10 0.80 -7.15
C GLY A 190 9.99 -0.21 -7.42
N LYS A 191 9.65 -0.37 -8.71
CA LYS A 191 8.66 -1.34 -9.21
C LYS A 191 9.31 -2.71 -9.48
N GLN A 192 10.03 -3.25 -8.53
CA GLN A 192 10.77 -4.51 -8.73
C GLN A 192 10.99 -5.25 -7.42
N PHE A 193 11.07 -6.57 -7.52
CA PHE A 193 11.58 -7.41 -6.45
C PHE A 193 13.06 -7.69 -6.67
N LEU A 194 13.82 -7.61 -5.61
CA LEU A 194 15.25 -7.89 -5.58
C LEU A 194 15.51 -9.13 -4.74
N GLN A 195 16.59 -9.86 -5.06
CA GLN A 195 17.01 -10.97 -4.22
C GLN A 195 17.30 -10.48 -2.80
N TYR A 196 16.65 -11.11 -1.84
CA TYR A 196 16.77 -10.75 -0.43
C TYR A 196 17.91 -11.52 0.23
N THR A 197 18.81 -10.79 0.84
CA THR A 197 20.01 -11.35 1.52
C THR A 197 20.01 -11.10 3.03
N GLY A 198 18.89 -10.62 3.58
CA GLY A 198 18.75 -10.39 5.02
C GLY A 198 18.69 -11.70 5.81
N ALA A 199 18.99 -11.62 7.10
CA ALA A 199 19.00 -12.78 8.00
C ALA A 199 17.61 -13.12 8.57
N ALA A 200 16.66 -12.18 8.55
CA ALA A 200 15.31 -12.35 9.08
C ALA A 200 14.32 -11.44 8.36
N PHE A 201 13.05 -11.81 8.33
CA PHE A 201 11.98 -10.97 7.78
C PHE A 201 11.58 -9.85 8.75
N ALA A 202 11.16 -8.71 8.19
CA ALA A 202 10.39 -7.73 8.94
C ALA A 202 8.92 -8.18 9.06
N PRO A 203 8.22 -7.87 10.16
CA PRO A 203 6.82 -8.20 10.32
C PRO A 203 5.93 -7.42 9.34
N ASN A 204 4.74 -7.96 9.09
CA ASN A 204 3.70 -7.35 8.27
C ASN A 204 4.14 -7.02 6.84
N ARG A 205 5.00 -7.87 6.26
CA ARG A 205 5.47 -7.79 4.88
C ARG A 205 5.10 -9.05 4.10
N ALA A 206 5.34 -9.03 2.79
CA ALA A 206 5.28 -10.22 1.98
C ALA A 206 6.53 -10.36 1.12
N TYR A 207 6.83 -11.58 0.73
CA TYR A 207 7.98 -11.96 -0.06
C TYR A 207 7.61 -13.01 -1.11
N LEU A 208 8.50 -13.23 -2.06
CA LEU A 208 8.40 -14.31 -3.04
C LEU A 208 9.51 -15.33 -2.81
N VAL A 209 9.23 -16.59 -3.15
CA VAL A 209 10.25 -17.63 -3.27
C VAL A 209 10.25 -18.09 -4.72
N HIS A 210 11.33 -17.81 -5.43
CA HIS A 210 11.44 -18.16 -6.84
C HIS A 210 12.89 -18.46 -7.23
N THR A 211 13.08 -19.62 -7.84
CA THR A 211 14.39 -20.00 -8.37
C THR A 211 14.54 -19.41 -9.76
N GLN A 212 15.38 -18.39 -9.89
CA GLN A 212 15.71 -17.78 -11.18
C GLN A 212 17.07 -18.26 -11.72
N ALA A 213 17.30 -18.00 -13.00
CA ALA A 213 18.62 -18.13 -13.57
C ALA A 213 19.63 -17.24 -12.79
N ALA A 214 20.85 -17.72 -12.64
CA ALA A 214 21.89 -17.07 -11.80
C ALA A 214 22.26 -15.63 -12.22
N SER A 215 21.78 -15.16 -13.37
CA SER A 215 22.02 -13.81 -13.91
C SER A 215 20.93 -12.79 -13.56
N ALA A 216 19.76 -13.23 -13.07
CA ALA A 216 18.65 -12.31 -12.77
C ALA A 216 18.95 -11.53 -11.49
N LYS A 217 18.94 -10.20 -11.60
CA LYS A 217 19.17 -9.28 -10.48
C LYS A 217 17.89 -8.67 -9.93
N ALA A 218 16.82 -8.68 -10.72
CA ALA A 218 15.53 -8.09 -10.37
C ALA A 218 14.38 -8.79 -11.12
N MET A 219 13.21 -8.82 -10.49
CA MET A 219 11.95 -9.24 -11.09
C MET A 219 11.06 -8.02 -11.28
N ARG A 220 10.50 -7.84 -12.48
CA ARG A 220 9.70 -6.68 -12.85
C ARG A 220 8.23 -6.90 -12.53
N ILE A 221 7.57 -5.85 -12.03
CA ILE A 221 6.14 -5.84 -11.73
C ILE A 221 5.37 -5.29 -12.93
N VAL A 222 4.27 -5.96 -13.30
CA VAL A 222 3.25 -5.52 -14.27
C VAL A 222 1.86 -5.75 -13.68
N PHE A 223 0.85 -5.04 -14.19
CA PHE A 223 -0.55 -5.26 -13.80
C PHE A 223 -1.26 -6.07 -14.88
N ASP A 224 -2.16 -6.95 -14.45
CA ASP A 224 -2.95 -7.82 -15.32
C ASP A 224 -3.83 -7.03 -16.32
N ASN A 225 -4.25 -5.80 -15.94
CA ASN A 225 -5.10 -4.93 -16.75
C ASN A 225 -4.29 -3.94 -17.62
N GLU A 226 -3.00 -3.81 -17.40
CA GLU A 226 -2.14 -3.07 -18.31
C GLU A 226 -1.84 -4.02 -19.46
N ALA A 227 -2.45 -3.77 -20.63
CA ALA A 227 -1.99 -4.35 -21.88
C ALA A 227 -0.48 -4.22 -21.85
N ASP A 228 0.22 -5.35 -21.85
CA ASP A 228 1.65 -5.46 -21.66
C ASP A 228 2.35 -4.25 -22.27
N GLY A 229 3.04 -3.46 -21.46
CA GLY A 229 3.88 -2.38 -21.97
C GLY A 229 4.94 -2.89 -22.95
N LEU A 230 5.01 -4.20 -23.15
CA LEU A 230 5.69 -4.86 -24.27
C LEU A 230 5.05 -4.48 -25.60
N ASP A 231 3.71 -4.40 -25.71
CA ASP A 231 3.04 -3.92 -26.92
C ASP A 231 3.27 -2.42 -27.12
N ALA A 232 3.32 -1.61 -26.06
CA ALA A 232 3.70 -0.20 -26.19
C ALA A 232 5.19 -0.03 -26.52
N VAL A 233 6.08 -0.83 -25.95
CA VAL A 233 7.52 -0.81 -26.28
C VAL A 233 7.79 -1.47 -27.63
N ILE A 234 7.03 -2.49 -28.02
CA ILE A 234 7.08 -3.06 -29.36
C ILE A 234 6.45 -2.09 -30.37
N SER A 235 5.36 -1.38 -30.02
CA SER A 235 4.76 -0.39 -30.91
C SER A 235 5.62 0.86 -31.09
N GLU A 236 6.37 1.31 -30.09
CA GLU A 236 7.33 2.40 -30.25
C GLU A 236 8.68 1.95 -30.83
N LYS A 237 9.16 0.75 -30.49
CA LYS A 237 10.34 0.14 -31.14
C LYS A 237 10.05 -0.44 -32.53
N SER A 238 8.81 -0.81 -32.84
CA SER A 238 8.44 -1.27 -34.18
C SER A 238 8.31 -0.12 -35.17
N ARG A 239 8.42 1.13 -34.73
CA ARG A 239 8.56 2.28 -35.64
C ARG A 239 10.00 2.49 -36.12
N GLU A 240 10.97 1.88 -35.44
CA GLU A 240 12.37 1.89 -35.90
C GLU A 240 13.02 0.51 -35.70
N GLY A 241 13.49 -0.13 -36.75
CA GLY A 241 14.14 -1.42 -36.63
C GLY A 241 13.94 -2.31 -37.87
N LYS A 242 14.35 -3.58 -37.75
CA LYS A 242 14.16 -4.59 -38.79
C LYS A 242 12.86 -5.34 -38.51
N ILE A 243 11.96 -5.33 -39.47
CA ILE A 243 10.73 -6.13 -39.47
C ILE A 243 10.73 -7.10 -40.67
N ILE A 244 9.94 -8.15 -40.55
CA ILE A 244 9.69 -9.04 -41.72
C ILE A 244 8.29 -8.70 -42.24
N GLU A 245 8.22 -8.22 -43.47
CA GLU A 245 6.97 -7.91 -44.15
C GLU A 245 6.93 -8.67 -45.48
N ASN A 246 5.90 -9.46 -45.70
CA ASN A 246 5.74 -10.32 -46.88
C ASN A 246 6.96 -11.23 -47.16
N GLY A 247 7.60 -11.75 -46.10
CA GLY A 247 8.77 -12.62 -46.24
C GLY A 247 10.09 -11.90 -46.54
N SER A 248 10.10 -10.57 -46.59
CA SER A 248 11.28 -9.75 -46.85
C SER A 248 11.66 -8.94 -45.60
N ILE A 249 12.96 -8.75 -45.38
CA ILE A 249 13.45 -7.88 -44.31
C ILE A 249 13.28 -6.42 -44.75
N VAL A 250 12.51 -5.67 -43.92
CA VAL A 250 12.28 -4.25 -44.09
C VAL A 250 12.89 -3.52 -42.89
N ILE A 251 13.61 -2.44 -43.12
CA ILE A 251 14.17 -1.56 -42.09
C ILE A 251 13.26 -0.35 -42.01
N VAL A 252 12.66 -0.14 -40.83
CA VAL A 252 11.86 1.06 -40.55
C VAL A 252 12.74 2.06 -39.78
N LYS A 253 12.84 3.29 -40.28
CA LYS A 253 13.57 4.38 -39.64
C LYS A 253 12.87 5.70 -39.94
N ASN A 254 12.59 6.49 -38.87
CA ASN A 254 11.87 7.77 -38.98
C ASN A 254 10.52 7.65 -39.72
N GLY A 255 9.78 6.56 -39.52
CA GLY A 255 8.49 6.32 -40.19
C GLY A 255 8.59 5.93 -41.69
N MET A 256 9.79 5.81 -42.24
CA MET A 256 10.02 5.35 -43.61
C MET A 256 10.51 3.90 -43.61
N LYS A 257 10.09 3.15 -44.66
CA LYS A 257 10.49 1.76 -44.86
C LYS A 257 11.63 1.70 -45.88
N TYR A 258 12.63 0.89 -45.59
CA TYR A 258 13.79 0.67 -46.45
C TYR A 258 13.99 -0.82 -46.69
N ASN A 259 14.42 -1.21 -47.89
CA ASN A 259 14.88 -2.55 -48.15
C ASN A 259 16.30 -2.78 -47.54
N VAL A 260 16.80 -4.00 -47.62
CA VAL A 260 18.14 -4.34 -47.08
C VAL A 260 19.28 -3.60 -47.81
N ALA A 261 19.04 -3.06 -49.01
CA ALA A 261 19.98 -2.23 -49.75
C ALA A 261 19.88 -0.73 -49.37
N GLY A 262 19.03 -0.34 -48.42
CA GLY A 262 18.86 1.04 -47.97
C GLY A 262 17.97 1.89 -48.88
N GLN A 263 17.25 1.32 -49.83
CA GLN A 263 16.34 2.04 -50.71
C GLN A 263 14.94 2.15 -50.05
N VAL A 264 14.33 3.31 -50.16
CA VAL A 264 12.97 3.54 -49.64
C VAL A 264 11.97 2.69 -50.42
N ILE A 265 11.16 1.94 -49.72
CA ILE A 265 10.04 1.18 -50.28
C ILE A 265 8.72 1.84 -49.88
N LYS A 266 7.80 1.93 -50.80
CA LYS A 266 6.48 2.53 -50.61
C LYS A 266 5.48 1.48 -50.14
#